data_1a5296b29b9df74a9c800c2c8a86b675
#
_entry.id   1a5296b29b9df74a9c800c2c8a86b675
#
_cell.length_a   1.000
_cell.length_b   1.000
_cell.length_c   1.000
_cell.angle_alpha   90.00
_cell.angle_beta   90.00
_cell.angle_gamma   90.00
#
_symmetry.space_group_name_H-M   'P 1'
#
loop_
_entity.id
_entity.type
_entity.pdbx_description
1 polymer ?
#
loop_
_entity_poly.entity_id
_entity_poly.type
_entity_poly.pdbx_seq_one_letter_code
_entity_poly.pdbx_strand_id
1 'polypeptide(L)'
;MKQKVITFGEIMLRLAPEGYYRFVQADTFGATYGGGEANVAVSLANYGFDAKYVTRLPSHEIGQCAVNSLRKYGVDTSYIARGGDRIGIYYLEKGASQRPSKVIYDRAGSSIYTATSADFNWDEIFKDCAWFHITGITPALCDNVAELTIEACKKAKEHGVKISCDLNYRNKLWSKENAGEVMAKICEYVDVCIANEEDAADVFGIKASDTDVTSGEVNREGYKEVASELTRRFGFEKVAITLRESINANINNWSAMLFDGKDYYFSKKYKMQIVDRVGGGDSFGAGLIAACLEGYDAQSTIEFAVAASCLKHSIEGDFNMVSMDEVLKLAGGDGSGRVQR
;
A
#
# COMPACT_ATOMS: atom_id res chain seq x y z
N MET A 1 -19.67 -10.89 12.95
CA MET A 1 -18.42 -10.38 13.59
C MET A 1 -17.62 -9.64 12.52
N LYS A 2 -16.92 -8.58 12.86
CA LYS A 2 -16.03 -7.89 11.90
C LYS A 2 -14.91 -8.84 11.49
N GLN A 3 -14.59 -8.90 10.19
CA GLN A 3 -13.51 -9.75 9.69
C GLN A 3 -12.16 -9.17 10.14
N LYS A 4 -11.31 -10.04 10.70
CA LYS A 4 -9.96 -9.71 11.15
C LYS A 4 -9.02 -9.62 9.96
N VAL A 5 -8.33 -8.48 9.84
CA VAL A 5 -7.30 -8.24 8.82
C VAL A 5 -5.99 -7.89 9.50
N ILE A 6 -4.92 -8.53 9.08
CA ILE A 6 -3.56 -8.29 9.58
C ILE A 6 -2.74 -7.61 8.48
N THR A 7 -2.00 -6.58 8.85
CA THR A 7 -0.97 -5.99 7.99
C THR A 7 0.37 -5.95 8.71
N PHE A 8 1.48 -6.22 8.01
CA PHE A 8 2.82 -6.28 8.58
C PHE A 8 3.80 -5.42 7.79
N GLY A 9 4.46 -4.47 8.44
CA GLY A 9 5.42 -3.61 7.80
C GLY A 9 6.01 -2.52 8.68
N GLU A 10 6.68 -1.54 8.07
CA GLU A 10 7.28 -0.41 8.77
C GLU A 10 6.35 0.81 8.79
N ILE A 11 6.16 1.38 9.99
CA ILE A 11 5.62 2.73 10.15
C ILE A 11 6.74 3.70 10.48
N MET A 12 6.77 4.85 9.80
CA MET A 12 7.80 5.87 9.95
C MET A 12 7.22 7.19 10.45
N LEU A 13 8.07 8.00 11.06
CA LEU A 13 7.79 9.41 11.31
C LEU A 13 7.97 10.18 10.00
N ARG A 14 6.91 10.82 9.51
CA ARG A 14 6.95 11.77 8.40
C ARG A 14 7.21 13.17 8.91
N LEU A 15 8.21 13.84 8.36
CA LEU A 15 8.50 15.25 8.57
C LEU A 15 8.32 16.01 7.25
N ALA A 16 7.40 16.97 7.22
CA ALA A 16 7.09 17.73 6.02
C ALA A 16 7.02 19.23 6.32
N PRO A 17 7.60 20.10 5.47
CA PRO A 17 7.36 21.53 5.52
C PRO A 17 5.88 21.83 5.31
N GLU A 18 5.43 22.96 5.80
CA GLU A 18 4.07 23.46 5.56
C GLU A 18 3.87 23.82 4.07
N GLY A 19 2.69 23.46 3.55
CA GLY A 19 2.27 23.81 2.19
C GLY A 19 3.25 23.33 1.12
N TYR A 20 3.79 24.24 0.33
CA TYR A 20 4.73 23.98 -0.75
C TYR A 20 6.15 24.51 -0.49
N TYR A 21 6.49 24.82 0.77
CA TYR A 21 7.85 25.20 1.12
C TYR A 21 8.83 24.10 0.77
N ARG A 22 9.99 24.53 0.31
CA ARG A 22 11.11 23.62 0.07
C ARG A 22 11.81 23.30 1.39
N PHE A 23 12.50 22.17 1.45
CA PHE A 23 13.28 21.80 2.64
C PHE A 23 14.23 22.92 3.09
N VAL A 24 14.88 23.57 2.12
CA VAL A 24 15.86 24.64 2.38
C VAL A 24 15.23 26.00 2.76
N GLN A 25 13.90 26.11 2.75
CA GLN A 25 13.16 27.29 3.15
C GLN A 25 12.47 27.13 4.50
N ALA A 26 12.34 25.88 4.98
CA ALA A 26 11.50 25.57 6.13
C ALA A 26 12.30 25.67 7.42
N ASP A 27 11.83 26.46 8.37
CA ASP A 27 12.34 26.52 9.74
C ASP A 27 11.64 25.51 10.67
N THR A 28 10.48 24.97 10.25
CA THR A 28 9.68 24.00 11.00
C THR A 28 9.17 22.88 10.12
N PHE A 29 8.94 21.70 10.72
CA PHE A 29 8.36 20.55 10.06
C PHE A 29 7.17 20.03 10.84
N GLY A 30 6.06 19.81 10.15
CA GLY A 30 4.93 19.07 10.67
C GLY A 30 5.29 17.58 10.80
N ALA A 31 4.94 16.97 11.94
CA ALA A 31 5.19 15.57 12.25
C ALA A 31 3.91 14.75 12.12
N THR A 32 3.91 13.74 11.27
CA THR A 32 2.85 12.73 11.12
C THR A 32 3.47 11.34 11.03
N TYR A 33 2.65 10.30 10.98
CA TYR A 33 3.13 8.92 10.88
C TYR A 33 2.49 8.25 9.67
N GLY A 34 3.24 7.36 9.00
CA GLY A 34 2.74 6.60 7.87
C GLY A 34 3.70 5.49 7.44
N GLY A 35 3.19 4.58 6.66
CA GLY A 35 3.89 3.44 6.09
C GLY A 35 2.89 2.61 5.29
N GLY A 36 3.32 1.92 4.24
CA GLY A 36 2.40 1.26 3.32
C GLY A 36 1.33 0.43 4.02
N GLU A 37 1.75 -0.53 4.80
CA GLU A 37 0.87 -1.47 5.49
C GLU A 37 0.11 -0.82 6.67
N ALA A 38 0.69 0.22 7.31
CA ALA A 38 0.02 1.01 8.33
C ALA A 38 -1.12 1.86 7.71
N ASN A 39 -0.89 2.42 6.52
CA ASN A 39 -1.90 3.16 5.76
C ASN A 39 -3.07 2.26 5.34
N VAL A 40 -2.77 1.02 4.92
CA VAL A 40 -3.79 -0.01 4.63
C VAL A 40 -4.59 -0.34 5.88
N ALA A 41 -3.94 -0.56 7.03
CA ALA A 41 -4.62 -0.86 8.29
C ALA A 41 -5.60 0.25 8.70
N VAL A 42 -5.19 1.52 8.61
CA VAL A 42 -6.04 2.68 8.94
C VAL A 42 -7.25 2.76 7.99
N SER A 43 -7.04 2.56 6.69
CA SER A 43 -8.14 2.55 5.72
C SER A 43 -9.16 1.46 6.04
N LEU A 44 -8.70 0.23 6.32
CA LEU A 44 -9.56 -0.91 6.67
C LEU A 44 -10.30 -0.69 7.99
N ALA A 45 -9.66 -0.08 9.00
CA ALA A 45 -10.32 0.29 10.24
C ALA A 45 -11.45 1.33 10.00
N ASN A 46 -11.21 2.35 9.15
CA ASN A 46 -12.21 3.33 8.74
C ASN A 46 -13.38 2.70 7.96
N TYR A 47 -13.13 1.61 7.22
CA TYR A 47 -14.17 0.84 6.54
C TYR A 47 -14.92 -0.13 7.48
N GLY A 48 -14.49 -0.23 8.74
CA GLY A 48 -15.20 -1.00 9.76
C GLY A 48 -14.67 -2.41 9.99
N PHE A 49 -13.57 -2.82 9.38
CA PHE A 49 -12.92 -4.11 9.64
C PHE A 49 -12.16 -4.13 10.99
N ASP A 50 -11.91 -5.32 11.53
CA ASP A 50 -11.02 -5.52 12.68
C ASP A 50 -9.56 -5.51 12.19
N ALA A 51 -9.05 -4.31 11.91
CA ALA A 51 -7.71 -4.11 11.38
C ALA A 51 -6.67 -4.10 12.50
N LYS A 52 -5.67 -4.98 12.38
CA LYS A 52 -4.56 -5.10 13.33
C LYS A 52 -3.23 -4.91 12.60
N TYR A 53 -2.36 -4.16 13.22
CA TYR A 53 -1.06 -3.83 12.64
C TYR A 53 0.08 -4.53 13.40
N VAL A 54 0.95 -5.19 12.66
CA VAL A 54 2.12 -5.91 13.17
C VAL A 54 3.38 -5.18 12.74
N THR A 55 4.24 -4.85 13.69
CA THR A 55 5.54 -4.22 13.48
C THR A 55 6.39 -4.30 14.75
N ARG A 56 7.61 -3.75 14.69
CA ARG A 56 8.42 -3.50 15.88
C ARG A 56 8.77 -2.02 15.98
N LEU A 57 8.53 -1.42 17.16
CA LEU A 57 8.75 0.00 17.44
C LEU A 57 9.61 0.19 18.71
N PRO A 58 10.39 1.29 18.81
CA PRO A 58 11.17 1.57 20.00
C PRO A 58 10.27 1.78 21.22
N SER A 59 10.80 1.49 22.41
CA SER A 59 10.02 1.57 23.65
C SER A 59 9.82 2.99 24.17
N HIS A 60 10.59 3.98 23.68
CA HIS A 60 10.49 5.37 24.09
C HIS A 60 9.26 6.10 23.49
N GLU A 61 9.07 7.36 23.86
CA GLU A 61 7.86 8.16 23.60
C GLU A 61 7.58 8.37 22.09
N ILE A 62 8.62 8.48 21.24
CA ILE A 62 8.41 8.63 19.79
C ILE A 62 7.80 7.36 19.19
N GLY A 63 8.25 6.17 19.66
CA GLY A 63 7.59 4.92 19.30
C GLY A 63 6.14 4.85 19.82
N GLN A 64 5.89 5.39 21.02
CA GLN A 64 4.53 5.48 21.57
C GLN A 64 3.64 6.44 20.77
N CYS A 65 4.18 7.54 20.25
CA CYS A 65 3.44 8.44 19.35
C CYS A 65 2.98 7.73 18.08
N ALA A 66 3.80 6.87 17.49
CA ALA A 66 3.41 6.05 16.33
C ALA A 66 2.25 5.10 16.69
N VAL A 67 2.33 4.40 17.84
CA VAL A 67 1.22 3.56 18.34
C VAL A 67 -0.06 4.39 18.53
N ASN A 68 0.04 5.56 19.14
CA ASN A 68 -1.11 6.43 19.39
C ASN A 68 -1.74 6.94 18.08
N SER A 69 -0.92 7.19 17.05
CA SER A 69 -1.41 7.62 15.75
C SER A 69 -2.31 6.56 15.09
N LEU A 70 -1.98 5.28 15.24
CA LEU A 70 -2.79 4.16 14.76
C LEU A 70 -4.05 3.96 15.59
N ARG A 71 -3.93 3.97 16.91
CA ARG A 71 -5.07 3.84 17.85
C ARG A 71 -6.12 4.92 17.66
N LYS A 72 -5.69 6.13 17.37
CA LYS A 72 -6.58 7.27 17.07
C LYS A 72 -7.60 6.95 15.97
N TYR A 73 -7.23 6.09 15.03
CA TYR A 73 -8.05 5.70 13.88
C TYR A 73 -8.58 4.26 13.97
N GLY A 74 -8.57 3.68 15.18
CA GLY A 74 -9.23 2.41 15.46
C GLY A 74 -8.44 1.16 15.06
N VAL A 75 -7.16 1.29 14.69
CA VAL A 75 -6.29 0.13 14.43
C VAL A 75 -5.89 -0.52 15.74
N ASP A 76 -6.06 -1.83 15.85
CA ASP A 76 -5.56 -2.60 16.97
C ASP A 76 -4.03 -2.74 16.89
N THR A 77 -3.37 -2.34 17.96
CA THR A 77 -1.91 -2.28 18.09
C THR A 77 -1.34 -3.32 19.05
N SER A 78 -2.14 -4.33 19.42
CA SER A 78 -1.75 -5.36 20.39
C SER A 78 -0.58 -6.23 19.93
N TYR A 79 -0.38 -6.34 18.62
CA TYR A 79 0.70 -7.11 18.01
C TYR A 79 1.93 -6.27 17.62
N ILE A 80 2.03 -5.04 18.14
CA ILE A 80 3.23 -4.22 17.98
C ILE A 80 4.27 -4.62 19.02
N ALA A 81 5.35 -5.27 18.57
CA ALA A 81 6.50 -5.57 19.42
C ALA A 81 7.27 -4.29 19.80
N ARG A 82 7.86 -4.27 20.99
CA ARG A 82 8.60 -3.09 21.51
C ARG A 82 10.06 -3.44 21.69
N GLY A 83 10.94 -2.61 21.12
CA GLY A 83 12.39 -2.76 21.20
C GLY A 83 13.10 -2.04 20.07
N GLY A 84 14.44 -2.12 20.06
CA GLY A 84 15.26 -1.31 19.16
C GLY A 84 15.36 0.15 19.62
N ASP A 85 16.16 0.95 18.92
CA ASP A 85 16.58 2.27 19.41
C ASP A 85 15.89 3.43 18.70
N ARG A 86 15.33 3.21 17.48
CA ARG A 86 14.77 4.31 16.69
C ARG A 86 13.58 3.88 15.82
N ILE A 87 12.75 4.86 15.49
CA ILE A 87 11.78 4.78 14.40
C ILE A 87 12.44 5.26 13.11
N GLY A 88 12.05 4.71 11.96
CA GLY A 88 12.42 5.23 10.65
C GLY A 88 11.81 6.62 10.43
N ILE A 89 12.52 7.49 9.72
CA ILE A 89 12.05 8.84 9.37
C ILE A 89 12.03 8.98 7.85
N TYR A 90 11.05 9.70 7.33
CA TYR A 90 11.14 10.23 5.99
C TYR A 90 10.72 11.69 5.94
N TYR A 91 11.38 12.43 5.07
CA TYR A 91 11.11 13.84 4.82
C TYR A 91 10.37 13.95 3.49
N LEU A 92 9.27 14.70 3.46
CA LEU A 92 8.49 14.93 2.26
C LEU A 92 8.40 16.42 1.92
N GLU A 93 8.92 16.81 0.76
CA GLU A 93 8.68 18.11 0.14
C GLU A 93 7.62 17.93 -0.96
N LYS A 94 6.48 18.61 -0.84
CA LYS A 94 5.41 18.52 -1.84
C LYS A 94 5.81 19.18 -3.16
N GLY A 95 5.49 18.50 -4.24
CA GLY A 95 5.62 19.04 -5.59
C GLY A 95 4.55 20.07 -5.92
N ALA A 96 4.82 20.90 -6.92
CA ALA A 96 3.87 21.86 -7.46
C ALA A 96 4.13 22.06 -8.95
N SER A 97 3.09 22.01 -9.77
CA SER A 97 3.21 22.16 -11.23
C SER A 97 4.24 21.19 -11.83
N GLN A 98 5.29 21.67 -12.47
CA GLN A 98 6.37 20.87 -13.06
C GLN A 98 7.43 20.42 -12.05
N ARG A 99 7.41 20.94 -10.83
CA ARG A 99 8.34 20.54 -9.78
C ARG A 99 7.85 19.28 -9.08
N PRO A 100 8.56 18.12 -9.19
CA PRO A 100 8.16 16.89 -8.54
C PRO A 100 8.24 17.00 -7.01
N SER A 101 7.47 16.15 -6.31
CA SER A 101 7.66 15.91 -4.88
C SER A 101 9.02 15.26 -4.64
N LYS A 102 9.64 15.55 -3.49
CA LYS A 102 10.92 14.98 -3.09
C LYS A 102 10.79 14.24 -1.77
N VAL A 103 11.30 13.01 -1.73
CA VAL A 103 11.34 12.18 -0.52
C VAL A 103 12.80 11.86 -0.19
N ILE A 104 13.16 12.08 1.08
CA ILE A 104 14.45 11.69 1.66
C ILE A 104 14.15 10.73 2.80
N TYR A 105 14.80 9.55 2.79
CA TYR A 105 14.64 8.55 3.82
C TYR A 105 15.83 8.56 4.78
N ASP A 106 15.52 8.47 6.07
CA ASP A 106 16.45 8.17 7.17
C ASP A 106 15.84 7.02 7.97
N ARG A 107 15.94 5.79 7.43
CA ARG A 107 15.24 4.63 7.98
C ARG A 107 16.13 3.44 8.31
N ALA A 108 17.37 3.43 7.87
CA ALA A 108 18.30 2.35 8.16
C ALA A 108 18.46 2.12 9.67
N GLY A 109 18.44 0.86 10.11
CA GLY A 109 18.55 0.49 11.51
C GLY A 109 17.35 0.90 12.37
N SER A 110 16.19 1.18 11.78
CA SER A 110 14.96 1.35 12.57
C SER A 110 14.59 0.05 13.29
N SER A 111 13.73 0.14 14.30
CA SER A 111 13.41 -0.99 15.20
C SER A 111 12.98 -2.26 14.46
N ILE A 112 12.28 -2.15 13.33
CA ILE A 112 11.87 -3.32 12.56
C ILE A 112 13.05 -4.07 11.92
N TYR A 113 14.17 -3.40 11.60
CA TYR A 113 15.38 -4.05 11.08
C TYR A 113 15.97 -5.09 12.05
N THR A 114 15.70 -4.91 13.34
CA THR A 114 16.18 -5.80 14.40
C THR A 114 15.10 -6.76 14.91
N ALA A 115 13.95 -6.82 14.24
CA ALA A 115 12.87 -7.75 14.58
C ALA A 115 13.30 -9.20 14.27
N THR A 116 12.84 -10.13 15.08
CA THR A 116 13.10 -11.57 14.95
C THR A 116 11.81 -12.37 15.05
N SER A 117 11.80 -13.63 14.65
CA SER A 117 10.66 -14.53 14.83
C SER A 117 10.18 -14.60 16.28
N ALA A 118 11.07 -14.39 17.27
CA ALA A 118 10.70 -14.39 18.67
C ALA A 118 9.84 -13.17 19.09
N ASP A 119 9.83 -12.11 18.29
CA ASP A 119 9.01 -10.91 18.54
C ASP A 119 7.53 -11.14 18.18
N PHE A 120 7.20 -12.18 17.40
CA PHE A 120 5.87 -12.38 16.84
C PHE A 120 5.38 -13.82 17.03
N ASN A 121 4.25 -13.98 17.69
CA ASN A 121 3.54 -15.26 17.73
C ASN A 121 2.58 -15.35 16.54
N TRP A 122 3.08 -15.79 15.38
CA TRP A 122 2.29 -15.86 14.16
C TRP A 122 1.04 -16.76 14.27
N ASP A 123 1.09 -17.83 15.05
CA ASP A 123 -0.08 -18.70 15.26
C ASP A 123 -1.21 -17.97 16.00
N GLU A 124 -0.88 -17.11 16.98
CA GLU A 124 -1.86 -16.25 17.66
C GLU A 124 -2.31 -15.09 16.75
N ILE A 125 -1.37 -14.50 16.00
CA ILE A 125 -1.63 -13.38 15.08
C ILE A 125 -2.61 -13.82 13.99
N PHE A 126 -2.46 -15.01 13.40
CA PHE A 126 -3.29 -15.48 12.30
C PHE A 126 -4.52 -16.29 12.72
N LYS A 127 -4.67 -16.58 14.01
CA LYS A 127 -5.89 -17.22 14.51
C LYS A 127 -7.12 -16.38 14.14
N ASP A 128 -8.11 -17.03 13.50
CA ASP A 128 -9.37 -16.40 13.04
C ASP A 128 -9.16 -15.17 12.10
N CYS A 129 -8.03 -15.10 11.41
CA CYS A 129 -7.71 -14.06 10.46
C CYS A 129 -8.30 -14.39 9.09
N ALA A 130 -8.98 -13.40 8.46
CA ALA A 130 -9.52 -13.54 7.12
C ALA A 130 -8.52 -13.12 6.03
N TRP A 131 -7.69 -12.11 6.32
CA TRP A 131 -6.79 -11.52 5.33
C TRP A 131 -5.47 -11.04 5.92
N PHE A 132 -4.37 -11.28 5.21
CA PHE A 132 -3.04 -10.75 5.50
C PHE A 132 -2.54 -9.89 4.34
N HIS A 133 -2.01 -8.72 4.63
CA HIS A 133 -1.46 -7.82 3.61
C HIS A 133 -0.03 -7.39 3.94
N ILE A 134 0.80 -7.41 2.91
CA ILE A 134 2.20 -6.96 2.92
C ILE A 134 2.50 -6.15 1.66
N THR A 135 3.62 -5.47 1.66
CA THR A 135 4.21 -4.85 0.46
C THR A 135 5.64 -5.33 0.22
N GLY A 136 6.15 -5.18 -0.98
CA GLY A 136 7.56 -5.44 -1.30
C GLY A 136 8.55 -4.45 -0.67
N ILE A 137 8.06 -3.41 0.02
CA ILE A 137 8.93 -2.50 0.79
C ILE A 137 9.48 -3.20 2.03
N THR A 138 8.63 -3.92 2.75
CA THR A 138 9.00 -4.54 4.03
C THR A 138 10.12 -5.56 3.89
N PRO A 139 10.10 -6.55 2.99
CA PRO A 139 11.22 -7.46 2.80
C PRO A 139 12.48 -6.79 2.21
N ALA A 140 12.34 -5.61 1.59
CA ALA A 140 13.46 -4.86 1.05
C ALA A 140 14.32 -4.13 2.10
N LEU A 141 13.87 -4.08 3.36
CA LEU A 141 14.57 -3.37 4.43
C LEU A 141 15.91 -4.00 4.77
N CYS A 142 15.95 -5.31 4.96
CA CYS A 142 17.14 -6.12 5.16
C CYS A 142 16.80 -7.62 5.07
N ASP A 143 17.82 -8.47 4.96
CA ASP A 143 17.68 -9.93 4.81
C ASP A 143 16.85 -10.55 5.95
N ASN A 144 17.08 -10.12 7.18
CA ASN A 144 16.34 -10.61 8.33
C ASN A 144 14.82 -10.33 8.23
N VAL A 145 14.45 -9.14 7.77
CA VAL A 145 13.02 -8.78 7.58
C VAL A 145 12.43 -9.48 6.36
N ALA A 146 13.25 -9.77 5.33
CA ALA A 146 12.82 -10.59 4.20
C ALA A 146 12.47 -12.02 4.65
N GLU A 147 13.34 -12.67 5.44
CA GLU A 147 13.09 -13.99 6.01
C GLU A 147 11.84 -13.98 6.89
N LEU A 148 11.69 -12.98 7.76
CA LEU A 148 10.53 -12.81 8.61
C LEU A 148 9.22 -12.63 7.83
N THR A 149 9.28 -11.91 6.70
CA THR A 149 8.11 -11.73 5.82
C THR A 149 7.71 -13.06 5.15
N ILE A 150 8.69 -13.86 4.69
CA ILE A 150 8.43 -15.18 4.12
C ILE A 150 7.84 -16.11 5.19
N GLU A 151 8.37 -16.09 6.41
CA GLU A 151 7.83 -16.85 7.55
C GLU A 151 6.37 -16.48 7.82
N ALA A 152 6.06 -15.17 7.89
CA ALA A 152 4.70 -14.68 8.08
C ALA A 152 3.74 -15.17 6.98
N CYS A 153 4.15 -15.10 5.71
CA CYS A 153 3.34 -15.60 4.58
C CYS A 153 3.07 -17.09 4.68
N LYS A 154 4.10 -17.88 5.01
CA LYS A 154 3.96 -19.31 5.20
C LYS A 154 2.97 -19.63 6.34
N LYS A 155 3.12 -18.97 7.48
CA LYS A 155 2.23 -19.13 8.64
C LYS A 155 0.80 -18.70 8.33
N ALA A 156 0.60 -17.61 7.61
CA ALA A 156 -0.73 -17.19 7.17
C ALA A 156 -1.40 -18.29 6.30
N LYS A 157 -0.67 -18.90 5.39
CA LYS A 157 -1.19 -20.03 4.57
C LYS A 157 -1.51 -21.26 5.40
N GLU A 158 -0.68 -21.60 6.39
CA GLU A 158 -0.96 -22.71 7.32
C GLU A 158 -2.30 -22.51 8.07
N HIS A 159 -2.69 -21.26 8.32
CA HIS A 159 -3.97 -20.88 8.92
C HIS A 159 -5.11 -20.66 7.91
N GLY A 160 -4.88 -20.87 6.61
CA GLY A 160 -5.90 -20.68 5.56
C GLY A 160 -6.24 -19.22 5.27
N VAL A 161 -5.36 -18.28 5.65
CA VAL A 161 -5.55 -16.84 5.47
C VAL A 161 -5.30 -16.46 4.02
N LYS A 162 -6.15 -15.59 3.45
CA LYS A 162 -5.90 -14.96 2.14
C LYS A 162 -4.78 -13.93 2.25
N ILE A 163 -3.87 -13.93 1.28
CA ILE A 163 -2.71 -13.03 1.28
C ILE A 163 -2.74 -12.11 0.07
N SER A 164 -2.61 -10.81 0.31
CA SER A 164 -2.33 -9.83 -0.75
C SER A 164 -0.95 -9.21 -0.58
N CYS A 165 -0.31 -8.93 -1.72
CA CYS A 165 0.96 -8.23 -1.76
C CYS A 165 0.94 -7.12 -2.82
N ASP A 166 1.31 -5.90 -2.41
CA ASP A 166 1.67 -4.83 -3.34
C ASP A 166 3.18 -4.98 -3.64
N LEU A 167 3.55 -5.21 -4.91
CA LEU A 167 4.94 -5.41 -5.32
C LEU A 167 5.83 -4.22 -4.97
N ASN A 168 5.34 -3.02 -5.15
CA ASN A 168 5.82 -1.75 -4.59
C ASN A 168 7.35 -1.61 -4.60
N TYR A 169 7.99 -1.90 -5.74
CA TYR A 169 9.44 -1.90 -5.89
C TYR A 169 10.07 -0.56 -5.52
N ARG A 170 11.21 -0.60 -4.83
CA ARG A 170 11.97 0.58 -4.40
C ARG A 170 13.45 0.41 -4.71
N ASN A 171 13.91 1.00 -5.80
CA ASN A 171 15.31 0.94 -6.27
C ASN A 171 16.35 1.49 -5.26
N LYS A 172 15.92 2.26 -4.26
CA LYS A 172 16.77 2.77 -3.18
C LYS A 172 16.98 1.76 -2.05
N LEU A 173 16.21 0.68 -2.00
CA LEU A 173 16.30 -0.32 -0.95
C LEU A 173 17.06 -1.57 -1.41
N TRP A 174 16.82 -2.04 -2.62
CA TRP A 174 17.43 -3.24 -3.17
C TRP A 174 17.57 -3.20 -4.69
N SER A 175 18.41 -4.09 -5.23
CA SER A 175 18.55 -4.29 -6.67
C SER A 175 17.33 -5.05 -7.25
N LYS A 176 17.16 -5.00 -8.58
CA LYS A 176 16.11 -5.77 -9.26
C LYS A 176 16.31 -7.27 -9.11
N GLU A 177 17.56 -7.73 -9.10
CA GLU A 177 17.93 -9.12 -8.91
C GLU A 177 17.48 -9.63 -7.54
N ASN A 178 17.85 -8.93 -6.46
CA ASN A 178 17.46 -9.28 -5.09
C ASN A 178 15.95 -9.19 -4.91
N ALA A 179 15.31 -8.15 -5.48
CA ALA A 179 13.85 -8.04 -5.47
C ALA A 179 13.20 -9.26 -6.14
N GLY A 180 13.68 -9.66 -7.32
CA GLY A 180 13.16 -10.82 -8.04
C GLY A 180 13.29 -12.14 -7.27
N GLU A 181 14.42 -12.36 -6.62
CA GLU A 181 14.68 -13.58 -5.84
C GLU A 181 13.78 -13.67 -4.58
N VAL A 182 13.71 -12.59 -3.81
CA VAL A 182 12.93 -12.57 -2.55
C VAL A 182 11.44 -12.55 -2.84
N MET A 183 10.99 -11.68 -3.76
CA MET A 183 9.58 -11.57 -4.09
C MET A 183 9.04 -12.82 -4.77
N ALA A 184 9.86 -13.57 -5.54
CA ALA A 184 9.43 -14.86 -6.08
C ALA A 184 9.04 -15.85 -4.98
N LYS A 185 9.83 -15.92 -3.89
CA LYS A 185 9.54 -16.79 -2.74
C LYS A 185 8.26 -16.32 -1.98
N ILE A 186 8.06 -15.03 -1.83
CA ILE A 186 6.87 -14.46 -1.20
C ILE A 186 5.63 -14.74 -2.05
N CYS A 187 5.73 -14.53 -3.37
CA CYS A 187 4.62 -14.70 -4.31
C CYS A 187 4.10 -16.14 -4.42
N GLU A 188 4.88 -17.16 -3.99
CA GLU A 188 4.37 -18.55 -3.84
C GLU A 188 3.20 -18.68 -2.85
N TYR A 189 3.08 -17.72 -1.93
CA TYR A 189 2.03 -17.70 -0.91
C TYR A 189 0.91 -16.68 -1.19
N VAL A 190 1.08 -15.80 -2.17
CA VAL A 190 0.17 -14.69 -2.44
C VAL A 190 -1.01 -15.12 -3.28
N ASP A 191 -2.21 -14.72 -2.87
CA ASP A 191 -3.45 -14.94 -3.63
C ASP A 191 -3.79 -13.73 -4.53
N VAL A 192 -3.52 -12.51 -4.05
CA VAL A 192 -3.86 -11.27 -4.75
C VAL A 192 -2.63 -10.39 -4.90
N CYS A 193 -2.21 -10.18 -6.13
CA CYS A 193 -1.09 -9.31 -6.48
C CYS A 193 -1.59 -7.90 -6.82
N ILE A 194 -0.96 -6.90 -6.24
CA ILE A 194 -1.14 -5.48 -6.58
C ILE A 194 0.17 -4.97 -7.18
N ALA A 195 0.09 -4.22 -8.26
CA ALA A 195 1.26 -3.65 -8.93
C ALA A 195 0.91 -2.29 -9.55
N ASN A 196 1.92 -1.52 -9.85
CA ASN A 196 1.81 -0.39 -10.75
C ASN A 196 2.35 -0.77 -12.15
N GLU A 197 2.38 0.20 -13.04
CA GLU A 197 2.80 0.01 -14.42
C GLU A 197 4.26 -0.46 -14.60
N GLU A 198 5.14 -0.25 -13.62
CA GLU A 198 6.58 -0.55 -13.70
C GLU A 198 6.99 -1.77 -12.85
N ASP A 199 6.25 -2.08 -11.77
CA ASP A 199 6.66 -3.08 -10.78
C ASP A 199 6.88 -4.48 -11.37
N ALA A 200 6.01 -4.96 -12.26
CA ALA A 200 6.15 -6.28 -12.87
C ALA A 200 7.44 -6.41 -13.71
N ALA A 201 7.80 -5.31 -14.40
CA ALA A 201 9.02 -5.24 -15.19
C ALA A 201 10.26 -5.16 -14.28
N ASP A 202 10.18 -4.38 -13.23
CA ASP A 202 11.31 -4.13 -12.32
C ASP A 202 11.62 -5.33 -11.43
N VAL A 203 10.58 -6.00 -10.91
CA VAL A 203 10.75 -7.15 -9.99
C VAL A 203 10.97 -8.46 -10.74
N PHE A 204 10.19 -8.71 -11.81
CA PHE A 204 10.17 -10.03 -12.46
C PHE A 204 10.62 -10.03 -13.92
N GLY A 205 10.96 -8.87 -14.48
CA GLY A 205 11.30 -8.73 -15.90
C GLY A 205 10.11 -8.92 -16.84
N ILE A 206 8.87 -8.95 -16.32
CA ILE A 206 7.66 -9.14 -17.10
C ILE A 206 7.25 -7.80 -17.71
N LYS A 207 7.39 -7.70 -19.04
CA LYS A 207 7.08 -6.48 -19.80
C LYS A 207 5.98 -6.80 -20.81
N ALA A 208 5.10 -5.82 -21.05
CA ALA A 208 4.20 -5.90 -22.18
C ALA A 208 4.96 -5.82 -23.51
N SER A 209 4.51 -6.54 -24.52
CA SER A 209 4.96 -6.36 -25.89
C SER A 209 4.51 -4.99 -26.37
N ASP A 210 5.42 -4.13 -26.84
CA ASP A 210 5.16 -2.79 -27.41
C ASP A 210 4.63 -1.70 -26.46
N THR A 211 5.06 -1.65 -25.20
CA THR A 211 4.74 -0.51 -24.32
C THR A 211 5.85 0.52 -24.28
N ASP A 212 5.56 1.70 -24.84
CA ASP A 212 6.28 2.92 -24.50
C ASP A 212 5.62 3.57 -23.26
N VAL A 213 6.07 3.18 -22.08
CA VAL A 213 5.60 3.77 -20.79
C VAL A 213 5.88 5.27 -20.68
N THR A 214 6.68 5.83 -21.59
CA THR A 214 7.01 7.27 -21.60
C THR A 214 6.00 8.11 -22.36
N SER A 215 5.15 7.50 -23.19
CA SER A 215 4.14 8.20 -24.01
C SER A 215 2.95 8.75 -23.22
N GLY A 216 2.77 8.32 -21.95
CA GLY A 216 1.64 8.74 -21.11
C GLY A 216 0.28 8.19 -21.54
N GLU A 217 0.22 7.36 -22.58
CA GLU A 217 -0.98 6.64 -22.99
C GLU A 217 -0.99 5.23 -22.40
N VAL A 218 -2.13 4.86 -21.80
CA VAL A 218 -2.33 3.55 -21.19
C VAL A 218 -2.57 2.51 -22.30
N ASN A 219 -1.59 1.66 -22.57
CA ASN A 219 -1.75 0.50 -23.43
C ASN A 219 -2.48 -0.63 -22.68
N ARG A 220 -3.80 -0.68 -22.82
CA ARG A 220 -4.65 -1.67 -22.13
C ARG A 220 -4.30 -3.12 -22.47
N GLU A 221 -3.93 -3.43 -23.71
CA GLU A 221 -3.57 -4.80 -24.11
C GLU A 221 -2.27 -5.25 -23.44
N GLY A 222 -1.28 -4.38 -23.37
CA GLY A 222 -0.02 -4.67 -22.70
C GLY A 222 -0.21 -5.00 -21.20
N TYR A 223 -1.12 -4.31 -20.50
CA TYR A 223 -1.41 -4.62 -19.10
C TYR A 223 -2.13 -5.95 -18.92
N LYS A 224 -2.98 -6.37 -19.87
CA LYS A 224 -3.59 -7.69 -19.86
C LYS A 224 -2.53 -8.79 -20.00
N GLU A 225 -1.55 -8.61 -20.89
CA GLU A 225 -0.42 -9.54 -21.07
C GLU A 225 0.38 -9.68 -19.76
N VAL A 226 0.70 -8.55 -19.10
CA VAL A 226 1.42 -8.54 -17.83
C VAL A 226 0.65 -9.27 -16.73
N ALA A 227 -0.63 -8.99 -16.55
CA ALA A 227 -1.46 -9.64 -15.54
C ALA A 227 -1.60 -11.14 -15.77
N SER A 228 -1.79 -11.56 -17.04
CA SER A 228 -1.83 -12.98 -17.41
C SER A 228 -0.52 -13.70 -17.09
N GLU A 229 0.61 -13.09 -17.43
CA GLU A 229 1.93 -13.68 -17.21
C GLU A 229 2.25 -13.77 -15.72
N LEU A 230 1.91 -12.76 -14.90
CA LEU A 230 2.01 -12.82 -13.44
C LEU A 230 1.19 -13.97 -12.88
N THR A 231 -0.07 -14.12 -13.31
CA THR A 231 -0.94 -15.22 -12.89
C THR A 231 -0.39 -16.57 -13.33
N ARG A 232 0.07 -16.69 -14.58
CA ARG A 232 0.66 -17.94 -15.09
C ARG A 232 1.89 -18.36 -14.31
N ARG A 233 2.72 -17.41 -13.90
CA ARG A 233 3.99 -17.68 -13.20
C ARG A 233 3.81 -18.01 -11.73
N PHE A 234 2.88 -17.34 -11.03
CA PHE A 234 2.75 -17.43 -9.58
C PHE A 234 1.42 -18.01 -9.10
N GLY A 235 0.44 -18.20 -9.99
CA GLY A 235 -0.85 -18.76 -9.63
C GLY A 235 -1.79 -17.79 -8.87
N PHE A 236 -1.61 -16.48 -9.02
CA PHE A 236 -2.48 -15.51 -8.37
C PHE A 236 -3.95 -15.69 -8.75
N GLU A 237 -4.85 -15.61 -7.79
CA GLU A 237 -6.29 -15.60 -8.03
C GLU A 237 -6.73 -14.28 -8.68
N LYS A 238 -6.07 -13.17 -8.30
CA LYS A 238 -6.33 -11.84 -8.85
C LYS A 238 -5.03 -11.06 -9.01
N VAL A 239 -4.96 -10.27 -10.09
CA VAL A 239 -3.90 -9.27 -10.31
C VAL A 239 -4.56 -7.92 -10.55
N ALA A 240 -4.25 -6.94 -9.71
CA ALA A 240 -4.72 -5.56 -9.85
C ALA A 240 -3.57 -4.65 -10.23
N ILE A 241 -3.70 -3.90 -11.33
CA ILE A 241 -2.68 -2.97 -11.82
C ILE A 241 -3.24 -1.56 -11.83
N THR A 242 -2.60 -0.65 -11.08
CA THR A 242 -2.93 0.77 -11.12
C THR A 242 -2.39 1.41 -12.39
N LEU A 243 -3.18 2.28 -13.01
CA LEU A 243 -2.89 2.94 -14.27
C LEU A 243 -2.89 4.45 -14.06
N ARG A 244 -1.70 5.05 -14.00
CA ARG A 244 -1.53 6.47 -13.73
C ARG A 244 -1.05 7.20 -14.98
N GLU A 245 -1.76 8.27 -15.35
CA GLU A 245 -1.31 9.23 -16.34
C GLU A 245 -0.92 10.53 -15.63
N SER A 246 0.38 10.80 -15.49
CA SER A 246 0.88 11.99 -14.81
C SER A 246 0.88 13.18 -15.76
N ILE A 247 0.03 14.18 -15.51
CA ILE A 247 0.00 15.44 -16.27
C ILE A 247 1.01 16.41 -15.69
N ASN A 248 1.01 16.57 -14.36
CA ASN A 248 1.99 17.34 -13.59
C ASN A 248 1.95 16.90 -12.12
N ALA A 249 2.68 17.59 -11.24
CA ALA A 249 2.74 17.25 -9.82
C ALA A 249 1.38 17.31 -9.10
N ASN A 250 0.45 18.12 -9.58
CA ASN A 250 -0.85 18.36 -8.94
C ASN A 250 -2.03 17.70 -9.68
N ILE A 251 -1.85 17.28 -10.93
CA ILE A 251 -2.94 16.76 -11.76
C ILE A 251 -2.53 15.43 -12.36
N ASN A 252 -3.28 14.38 -12.04
CA ASN A 252 -3.13 13.05 -12.62
C ASN A 252 -4.50 12.54 -13.11
N ASN A 253 -4.48 11.69 -14.13
CA ASN A 253 -5.58 10.76 -14.37
C ASN A 253 -5.27 9.45 -13.67
N TRP A 254 -6.28 8.84 -13.09
CA TRP A 254 -6.17 7.64 -12.26
C TRP A 254 -7.23 6.61 -12.62
N SER A 255 -6.82 5.41 -12.90
CA SER A 255 -7.66 4.25 -13.18
C SER A 255 -6.91 2.98 -12.79
N ALA A 256 -7.54 1.83 -12.94
CA ALA A 256 -6.89 0.55 -12.72
C ALA A 256 -7.54 -0.55 -13.56
N MET A 257 -6.85 -1.69 -13.64
CA MET A 257 -7.33 -2.94 -14.21
C MET A 257 -7.26 -4.03 -13.14
N LEU A 258 -8.27 -4.91 -13.11
CA LEU A 258 -8.29 -6.16 -12.37
C LEU A 258 -8.38 -7.32 -13.34
N PHE A 259 -7.53 -8.33 -13.18
CA PHE A 259 -7.64 -9.65 -13.79
C PHE A 259 -8.05 -10.64 -12.71
N ASP A 260 -9.12 -11.38 -12.90
CA ASP A 260 -9.66 -12.34 -11.92
C ASP A 260 -9.26 -13.80 -12.20
N GLY A 261 -8.23 -13.99 -13.04
CA GLY A 261 -7.79 -15.30 -13.54
C GLY A 261 -8.49 -15.73 -14.81
N LYS A 262 -9.53 -15.01 -15.25
CA LYS A 262 -10.33 -15.32 -16.45
C LYS A 262 -10.61 -14.10 -17.30
N ASP A 263 -11.19 -13.06 -16.72
CA ASP A 263 -11.64 -11.86 -17.42
C ASP A 263 -10.92 -10.60 -16.89
N TYR A 264 -10.89 -9.52 -17.70
CA TYR A 264 -10.26 -8.25 -17.38
C TYR A 264 -11.29 -7.17 -17.17
N TYR A 265 -11.18 -6.46 -16.06
CA TYR A 265 -12.11 -5.41 -15.66
C TYR A 265 -11.35 -4.09 -15.51
N PHE A 266 -11.82 -3.06 -16.22
CA PHE A 266 -11.23 -1.72 -16.15
C PHE A 266 -12.15 -0.79 -15.39
N SER A 267 -11.57 -0.01 -14.47
CA SER A 267 -12.32 0.99 -13.74
C SER A 267 -12.62 2.22 -14.58
N LYS A 268 -13.49 3.09 -14.07
CA LYS A 268 -13.60 4.48 -14.51
C LYS A 268 -12.25 5.19 -14.36
N LYS A 269 -12.05 6.22 -15.18
CA LYS A 269 -10.89 7.11 -15.09
C LYS A 269 -11.28 8.40 -14.36
N TYR A 270 -10.57 8.71 -13.28
CA TYR A 270 -10.74 9.94 -12.52
C TYR A 270 -9.62 10.92 -12.86
N LYS A 271 -9.98 12.18 -13.20
CA LYS A 271 -9.03 13.28 -13.26
C LYS A 271 -8.96 13.91 -11.87
N MET A 272 -7.79 13.82 -11.24
CA MET A 272 -7.61 14.24 -9.85
C MET A 272 -6.77 15.51 -9.76
N GLN A 273 -7.15 16.41 -8.85
CA GLN A 273 -6.29 17.45 -8.33
C GLN A 273 -5.71 16.96 -6.98
N ILE A 274 -4.40 16.79 -6.93
CA ILE A 274 -3.71 16.15 -5.82
C ILE A 274 -3.42 17.17 -4.72
N VAL A 275 -3.90 16.91 -3.51
CA VAL A 275 -3.55 17.60 -2.27
C VAL A 275 -2.34 16.92 -1.62
N ASP A 276 -2.40 15.60 -1.47
CA ASP A 276 -1.27 14.77 -1.04
C ASP A 276 -1.33 13.40 -1.73
N ARG A 277 -0.21 13.00 -2.36
CA ARG A 277 -0.15 11.75 -3.12
C ARG A 277 0.25 10.53 -2.29
N VAL A 278 0.85 10.76 -1.11
CA VAL A 278 1.32 9.65 -0.25
C VAL A 278 0.12 8.86 0.27
N GLY A 279 0.21 7.55 0.25
CA GLY A 279 -0.88 6.66 0.66
C GLY A 279 -1.94 6.37 -0.43
N GLY A 280 -1.80 6.95 -1.64
CA GLY A 280 -2.76 6.70 -2.74
C GLY A 280 -2.79 5.24 -3.18
N GLY A 281 -1.61 4.60 -3.37
CA GLY A 281 -1.49 3.16 -3.65
C GLY A 281 -2.00 2.30 -2.51
N ASP A 282 -1.63 2.64 -1.28
CA ASP A 282 -2.07 1.92 -0.07
C ASP A 282 -3.60 1.95 0.07
N SER A 283 -4.22 3.10 -0.24
CA SER A 283 -5.68 3.25 -0.23
C SER A 283 -6.36 2.44 -1.33
N PHE A 284 -5.71 2.29 -2.49
CA PHE A 284 -6.16 1.37 -3.53
C PHE A 284 -6.12 -0.07 -3.03
N GLY A 285 -5.00 -0.50 -2.42
CA GLY A 285 -4.84 -1.82 -1.84
C GLY A 285 -5.88 -2.11 -0.76
N ALA A 286 -6.11 -1.16 0.15
CA ALA A 286 -7.13 -1.28 1.19
C ALA A 286 -8.55 -1.39 0.60
N GLY A 287 -8.86 -0.59 -0.42
CA GLY A 287 -10.15 -0.64 -1.12
C GLY A 287 -10.36 -1.99 -1.83
N LEU A 288 -9.32 -2.53 -2.46
CA LEU A 288 -9.35 -3.85 -3.10
C LEU A 288 -9.63 -4.95 -2.07
N ILE A 289 -8.91 -4.94 -0.94
CA ILE A 289 -9.10 -5.90 0.15
C ILE A 289 -10.51 -5.81 0.72
N ALA A 290 -10.98 -4.60 1.03
CA ALA A 290 -12.31 -4.38 1.56
C ALA A 290 -13.42 -4.91 0.63
N ALA A 291 -13.34 -4.58 -0.66
CA ALA A 291 -14.31 -5.04 -1.65
C ALA A 291 -14.31 -6.58 -1.82
N CYS A 292 -13.12 -7.21 -1.77
CA CYS A 292 -13.02 -8.68 -1.78
C CYS A 292 -13.64 -9.31 -0.54
N LEU A 293 -13.43 -8.73 0.65
CA LEU A 293 -14.00 -9.21 1.91
C LEU A 293 -15.51 -9.02 1.98
N GLU A 294 -16.04 -7.95 1.39
CA GLU A 294 -17.50 -7.71 1.24
C GLU A 294 -18.14 -8.57 0.15
N GLY A 295 -17.36 -9.33 -0.62
CA GLY A 295 -17.87 -10.23 -1.65
C GLY A 295 -18.36 -9.53 -2.92
N TYR A 296 -17.82 -8.35 -3.24
CA TYR A 296 -18.17 -7.63 -4.47
C TYR A 296 -17.70 -8.40 -5.70
N ASP A 297 -18.44 -8.28 -6.81
CA ASP A 297 -17.97 -8.78 -8.10
C ASP A 297 -16.70 -8.05 -8.57
N ALA A 298 -16.02 -8.58 -9.57
CA ALA A 298 -14.73 -8.07 -10.01
C ALA A 298 -14.79 -6.62 -10.54
N GLN A 299 -15.87 -6.25 -11.26
CA GLN A 299 -16.03 -4.87 -11.73
C GLN A 299 -16.29 -3.91 -10.56
N SER A 300 -17.16 -4.25 -9.64
CA SER A 300 -17.44 -3.45 -8.45
C SER A 300 -16.21 -3.33 -7.54
N THR A 301 -15.42 -4.40 -7.45
CA THR A 301 -14.15 -4.43 -6.68
C THR A 301 -13.15 -3.39 -7.21
N ILE A 302 -12.93 -3.36 -8.53
CA ILE A 302 -11.95 -2.43 -9.10
C ILE A 302 -12.45 -0.98 -9.08
N GLU A 303 -13.75 -0.74 -9.25
CA GLU A 303 -14.35 0.58 -9.13
C GLU A 303 -14.22 1.13 -7.71
N PHE A 304 -14.48 0.30 -6.69
CA PHE A 304 -14.33 0.66 -5.28
C PHE A 304 -12.87 0.99 -4.94
N ALA A 305 -11.93 0.15 -5.34
CA ALA A 305 -10.50 0.35 -5.08
C ALA A 305 -9.96 1.67 -5.68
N VAL A 306 -10.35 1.98 -6.91
CA VAL A 306 -9.94 3.22 -7.59
C VAL A 306 -10.60 4.44 -6.95
N ALA A 307 -11.88 4.36 -6.58
CA ALA A 307 -12.58 5.44 -5.91
C ALA A 307 -11.96 5.75 -4.53
N ALA A 308 -11.62 4.74 -3.74
CA ALA A 308 -10.92 4.89 -2.46
C ALA A 308 -9.59 5.64 -2.61
N SER A 309 -8.78 5.24 -3.60
CA SER A 309 -7.52 5.89 -3.92
C SER A 309 -7.72 7.33 -4.43
N CYS A 310 -8.72 7.56 -5.28
CA CYS A 310 -9.05 8.89 -5.78
C CYS A 310 -9.36 9.85 -4.61
N LEU A 311 -10.21 9.44 -3.67
CA LEU A 311 -10.58 10.26 -2.50
C LEU A 311 -9.35 10.55 -1.62
N LYS A 312 -8.46 9.56 -1.41
CA LYS A 312 -7.23 9.77 -0.64
C LYS A 312 -6.38 10.91 -1.18
N HIS A 313 -6.26 11.06 -2.48
CA HIS A 313 -5.45 12.12 -3.09
C HIS A 313 -5.95 13.53 -2.77
N SER A 314 -7.18 13.68 -2.28
CA SER A 314 -7.77 14.94 -1.81
C SER A 314 -7.53 15.24 -0.32
N ILE A 315 -6.81 14.36 0.40
CA ILE A 315 -6.63 14.40 1.85
C ILE A 315 -5.15 14.56 2.19
N GLU A 316 -4.84 15.47 3.11
CA GLU A 316 -3.49 15.66 3.65
C GLU A 316 -3.02 14.47 4.48
N GLY A 317 -1.72 14.20 4.44
CA GLY A 317 -1.09 13.12 5.21
C GLY A 317 -1.17 11.77 4.50
N ASP A 318 -0.71 10.71 5.15
CA ASP A 318 -0.58 9.38 4.58
C ASP A 318 -1.90 8.59 4.64
N PHE A 319 -2.65 8.78 5.73
CA PHE A 319 -3.85 7.99 6.00
C PHE A 319 -5.05 8.42 5.16
N ASN A 320 -5.79 7.44 4.68
CA ASN A 320 -7.07 7.68 4.02
C ASN A 320 -8.19 7.82 5.06
N MET A 321 -8.71 9.04 5.16
CA MET A 321 -9.72 9.40 6.17
C MET A 321 -11.15 9.41 5.61
N VAL A 322 -11.45 8.48 4.69
CA VAL A 322 -12.80 8.35 4.12
C VAL A 322 -13.51 7.12 4.66
N SER A 323 -14.83 7.21 4.73
CA SER A 323 -15.69 6.08 5.07
C SER A 323 -16.01 5.21 3.84
N MET A 324 -16.50 4.00 4.09
CA MET A 324 -16.98 3.10 3.04
C MET A 324 -18.09 3.74 2.20
N ASP A 325 -19.01 4.47 2.84
CA ASP A 325 -20.12 5.15 2.16
C ASP A 325 -19.66 6.24 1.21
N GLU A 326 -18.61 7.00 1.56
CA GLU A 326 -18.02 8.00 0.67
C GLU A 326 -17.40 7.35 -0.56
N VAL A 327 -16.70 6.23 -0.38
CA VAL A 327 -16.13 5.46 -1.49
C VAL A 327 -17.22 4.90 -2.39
N LEU A 328 -18.27 4.31 -1.83
CA LEU A 328 -19.40 3.78 -2.59
C LEU A 328 -20.13 4.85 -3.40
N LYS A 329 -20.32 6.05 -2.85
CA LYS A 329 -20.92 7.19 -3.55
C LYS A 329 -20.09 7.58 -4.78
N LEU A 330 -18.78 7.72 -4.62
CA LEU A 330 -17.90 8.05 -5.74
C LEU A 330 -17.87 6.93 -6.79
N ALA A 331 -17.74 5.68 -6.38
CA ALA A 331 -17.77 4.51 -7.27
C ALA A 331 -19.10 4.43 -8.04
N GLY A 332 -20.23 4.78 -7.39
CA GLY A 332 -21.56 4.88 -8.00
C GLY A 332 -21.74 6.05 -8.97
N GLY A 333 -20.76 6.97 -9.07
CA GLY A 333 -20.73 8.06 -10.04
C GLY A 333 -21.01 9.46 -9.47
N ASP A 334 -21.23 9.63 -8.17
CA ASP A 334 -21.38 10.95 -7.54
C ASP A 334 -19.99 11.57 -7.23
N GLY A 335 -19.37 12.10 -8.26
CA GLY A 335 -18.13 12.88 -8.18
C GLY A 335 -18.34 14.39 -8.20
N SER A 336 -19.55 14.87 -7.89
CA SER A 336 -19.93 16.30 -8.04
C SER A 336 -19.25 17.24 -7.07
N GLY A 337 -18.72 16.73 -5.94
CA GLY A 337 -18.13 17.55 -4.87
C GLY A 337 -19.12 18.50 -4.20
N ARG A 338 -20.42 18.30 -4.37
CA ARG A 338 -21.44 19.13 -3.75
C ARG A 338 -21.50 18.94 -2.24
N VAL A 339 -21.86 20.02 -1.52
CA VAL A 339 -22.02 19.98 -0.06
C VAL A 339 -23.03 18.90 0.32
N GLN A 340 -22.59 17.95 1.13
CA GLN A 340 -23.47 16.97 1.76
C GLN A 340 -24.15 17.61 2.98
N ARG A 341 -25.48 17.51 3.11
CA ARG A 341 -26.29 18.04 4.20
C ARG A 341 -27.04 16.93 4.90
#